data_53ed8e2fe7fe248fa8c21da5978f052c
#
_entry.id   53ed8e2fe7fe248fa8c21da5978f052c
#
_cell.length_a   1.000
_cell.length_b   1.000
_cell.length_c   1.000
_cell.angle_alpha   90.00
_cell.angle_beta   90.00
_cell.angle_gamma   90.00
#
_symmetry.space_group_name_H-M   'P 1'
#
loop_
_entity.id
_entity.type
_entity.pdbx_description
1 polymer ?
#
loop_
_entity_poly.entity_id
_entity_poly.type
_entity_poly.pdbx_seq_one_letter_code
_entity_poly.pdbx_strand_id
1 'polypeptide(L)'
;MKSIRIKGQNGDFSIADVGFGYSQILPVITKLWHTSYIINLYNSNNNFYSRLRFRELDKSIILMEQPELHLHPAMQAKVADAFIKTVDATRESETPSTLIIETHSQAIINRIGRRIREGKVSPDDVNVLLFQKDEKLQITMIKQIKFSNEGQLRNWPYGFFDPED
;
A
#
# COMPACT_ATOMS: atom_id res chain seq x y z
N MET A 1 -5.58 4.22 31.99
CA MET A 1 -5.08 4.45 30.63
C MET A 1 -5.18 3.13 29.86
N LYS A 2 -5.84 3.08 28.70
CA LYS A 2 -5.91 1.84 27.91
C LYS A 2 -4.65 1.74 27.06
N SER A 3 -3.92 0.61 27.16
CA SER A 3 -2.71 0.36 26.35
C SER A 3 -3.05 -0.64 25.23
N ILE A 4 -2.46 -0.43 24.04
CA ILE A 4 -2.53 -1.39 22.95
C ILE A 4 -1.43 -2.43 23.19
N ARG A 5 -1.80 -3.72 23.17
CA ARG A 5 -0.87 -4.83 23.35
C ARG A 5 -0.83 -5.71 22.11
N ILE A 6 0.35 -6.17 21.78
CA ILE A 6 0.59 -7.15 20.69
C ILE A 6 0.74 -8.52 21.34
N LYS A 7 -0.07 -9.46 20.88
CA LYS A 7 -0.03 -10.85 21.32
C LYS A 7 1.12 -11.57 20.61
N GLY A 8 2.16 -11.94 21.32
CA GLY A 8 3.30 -12.69 20.81
C GLY A 8 3.31 -14.14 21.28
N GLN A 9 4.18 -14.96 20.70
CA GLN A 9 4.36 -16.37 21.10
C GLN A 9 4.89 -16.51 22.55
N ASN A 10 5.65 -15.54 23.03
CA ASN A 10 6.29 -15.55 24.35
C ASN A 10 5.65 -14.56 25.34
N GLY A 11 4.42 -14.10 25.07
CA GLY A 11 3.69 -13.16 25.93
C GLY A 11 3.16 -11.93 25.21
N ASP A 12 2.42 -11.10 25.94
CA ASP A 12 1.85 -9.86 25.43
C ASP A 12 2.84 -8.70 25.65
N PHE A 13 3.13 -7.96 24.59
CA PHE A 13 4.02 -6.81 24.62
C PHE A 13 3.22 -5.53 24.42
N SER A 14 3.56 -4.47 25.15
CA SER A 14 3.04 -3.14 24.84
C SER A 14 3.59 -2.66 23.49
N ILE A 15 2.76 -2.00 22.69
CA ILE A 15 3.24 -1.42 21.40
C ILE A 15 4.35 -0.38 21.62
N ALA A 16 4.40 0.24 22.81
CA ALA A 16 5.46 1.15 23.18
C ALA A 16 6.82 0.46 23.40
N ASP A 17 6.80 -0.85 23.71
CA ASP A 17 8.00 -1.62 24.07
C ASP A 17 8.56 -2.43 22.88
N VAL A 18 7.80 -2.59 21.80
CA VAL A 18 8.18 -3.43 20.64
C VAL A 18 8.91 -2.69 19.52
N GLY A 19 9.35 -1.48 19.78
CA GLY A 19 10.14 -0.68 18.84
C GLY A 19 9.29 0.20 17.92
N PHE A 20 9.94 1.23 17.38
CA PHE A 20 9.30 2.34 16.68
C PHE A 20 8.53 1.91 15.41
N GLY A 21 9.02 0.89 14.69
CA GLY A 21 8.40 0.38 13.48
C GLY A 21 6.96 -0.14 13.67
N TYR A 22 6.65 -0.74 14.82
CA TYR A 22 5.30 -1.23 15.10
C TYR A 22 4.30 -0.08 15.32
N SER A 23 4.71 1.00 15.98
CA SER A 23 3.87 2.17 16.17
C SER A 23 3.60 2.90 14.85
N GLN A 24 4.54 2.89 13.92
CA GLN A 24 4.42 3.48 12.59
C GLN A 24 3.49 2.67 11.66
N ILE A 25 3.60 1.34 11.68
CA ILE A 25 2.80 0.50 10.80
C ILE A 25 1.33 0.41 11.24
N LEU A 26 1.03 0.59 12.53
CA LEU A 26 -0.31 0.43 13.06
C LEU A 26 -1.36 1.33 12.38
N PRO A 27 -1.14 2.64 12.19
CA PRO A 27 -2.07 3.52 11.48
C PRO A 27 -2.31 3.05 10.04
N VAL A 28 -1.25 2.61 9.34
CA VAL A 28 -1.33 2.11 7.95
C VAL A 28 -2.23 0.89 7.89
N ILE A 29 -1.93 -0.14 8.68
CA ILE A 29 -2.72 -1.39 8.69
C ILE A 29 -4.16 -1.13 9.16
N THR A 30 -4.36 -0.27 10.16
CA THR A 30 -5.69 0.08 10.64
C THR A 30 -6.51 0.77 9.56
N LYS A 31 -5.91 1.69 8.80
CA LYS A 31 -6.58 2.37 7.69
C LYS A 31 -6.96 1.41 6.58
N LEU A 32 -6.05 0.53 6.15
CA LEU A 32 -6.29 -0.47 5.12
C LEU A 32 -7.39 -1.45 5.54
N TRP A 33 -7.30 -1.97 6.76
CA TRP A 33 -8.32 -2.88 7.31
C TRP A 33 -9.68 -2.20 7.42
N HIS A 34 -9.73 -0.99 7.99
CA HIS A 34 -10.97 -0.24 8.15
C HIS A 34 -11.65 0.04 6.80
N THR A 35 -10.88 0.41 5.78
CA THR A 35 -11.42 0.64 4.44
C THR A 35 -12.04 -0.62 3.86
N SER A 36 -11.32 -1.75 3.89
CA SER A 36 -11.83 -3.05 3.43
C SER A 36 -13.07 -3.48 4.22
N TYR A 37 -13.05 -3.29 5.54
CA TYR A 37 -14.17 -3.64 6.42
C TYR A 37 -15.42 -2.83 6.12
N ILE A 38 -15.29 -1.51 6.01
CA ILE A 38 -16.41 -0.61 5.71
C ILE A 38 -17.02 -0.93 4.34
N ILE A 39 -16.20 -1.09 3.31
CA ILE A 39 -16.68 -1.42 1.95
C ILE A 39 -17.42 -2.76 1.95
N ASN A 40 -16.90 -3.78 2.64
CA ASN A 40 -17.59 -5.07 2.75
C ASN A 40 -18.91 -4.98 3.52
N LEU A 41 -19.00 -4.14 4.55
CA LEU A 41 -20.26 -3.87 5.24
C LEU A 41 -21.30 -3.22 4.31
N TYR A 42 -20.88 -2.35 3.42
CA TYR A 42 -21.75 -1.72 2.42
C TYR A 42 -22.33 -2.72 1.44
N ASN A 43 -21.50 -3.64 0.94
CA ASN A 43 -21.89 -4.63 -0.06
C ASN A 43 -22.78 -5.75 0.51
N SER A 44 -22.82 -5.91 1.84
CA SER A 44 -23.73 -6.88 2.45
C SER A 44 -25.14 -6.28 2.54
N ASN A 45 -26.00 -6.65 1.61
CA ASN A 45 -27.38 -6.15 1.39
C ASN A 45 -28.33 -6.26 2.60
N ASN A 46 -27.88 -6.70 3.77
CA ASN A 46 -28.71 -6.95 4.94
C ASN A 46 -28.47 -6.02 6.13
N ASN A 47 -27.70 -4.96 6.01
CA ASN A 47 -27.33 -4.14 7.15
C ASN A 47 -27.97 -2.76 7.16
N PHE A 48 -28.44 -2.36 8.36
CA PHE A 48 -28.92 -1.02 8.73
C PHE A 48 -28.00 0.12 8.23
N TYR A 49 -26.70 -0.13 8.07
CA TYR A 49 -25.70 0.80 7.55
C TYR A 49 -25.87 1.12 6.05
N SER A 50 -26.45 0.23 5.24
CA SER A 50 -26.75 0.50 3.84
C SER A 50 -27.85 1.55 3.65
N ARG A 51 -28.61 1.84 4.71
CA ARG A 51 -29.65 2.89 4.76
C ARG A 51 -29.15 4.25 5.22
N LEU A 52 -27.99 4.31 5.88
CA LEU A 52 -27.36 5.55 6.30
C LEU A 52 -26.54 6.13 5.16
N ARG A 53 -27.13 7.01 4.39
CA ARG A 53 -26.61 8.17 3.62
C ARG A 53 -25.16 8.21 3.07
N PHE A 54 -24.49 7.08 2.84
CA PHE A 54 -23.22 7.06 2.14
C PHE A 54 -23.36 6.59 0.68
N ARG A 55 -24.51 6.84 0.10
CA ARG A 55 -24.95 6.40 -1.23
C ARG A 55 -24.23 7.09 -2.39
N GLU A 56 -23.22 7.92 -2.10
CA GLU A 56 -22.53 8.74 -3.10
C GLU A 56 -21.02 8.52 -3.21
N LEU A 57 -20.48 7.45 -2.59
CA LEU A 57 -19.06 7.15 -2.76
C LEU A 57 -18.87 6.19 -3.95
N ASP A 58 -18.80 6.73 -5.15
CA ASP A 58 -18.49 5.93 -6.35
C ASP A 58 -17.07 5.34 -6.33
N LYS A 59 -16.17 5.89 -5.53
CA LYS A 59 -14.75 5.45 -5.44
C LYS A 59 -14.18 5.71 -4.05
N SER A 60 -13.32 4.81 -3.59
CA SER A 60 -12.50 5.00 -2.40
C SER A 60 -11.04 5.23 -2.80
N ILE A 61 -10.47 6.38 -2.43
CA ILE A 61 -9.06 6.71 -2.68
C ILE A 61 -8.34 6.79 -1.35
N ILE A 62 -7.27 6.03 -1.20
CA ILE A 62 -6.41 6.07 -0.03
C ILE A 62 -5.04 6.59 -0.46
N LEU A 63 -4.65 7.73 0.11
CA LEU A 63 -3.36 8.35 -0.11
C LEU A 63 -2.43 8.04 1.07
N MET A 64 -1.23 7.57 0.79
CA MET A 64 -0.19 7.30 1.79
C MET A 64 1.15 7.84 1.33
N GLU A 65 1.85 8.49 2.24
CA GLU A 65 3.20 9.01 2.06
C GLU A 65 4.15 8.19 2.92
N GLN A 66 5.16 7.62 2.28
CA GLN A 66 6.26 6.86 2.91
C GLN A 66 5.82 5.88 4.01
N PRO A 67 4.86 4.97 3.74
CA PRO A 67 4.34 4.05 4.77
C PRO A 67 5.37 3.04 5.27
N GLU A 68 6.52 2.98 4.63
CA GLU A 68 7.65 2.11 4.97
C GLU A 68 8.64 2.70 5.97
N LEU A 69 8.51 3.97 6.34
CA LEU A 69 9.49 4.61 7.22
C LEU A 69 9.70 3.81 8.52
N HIS A 70 10.97 3.69 8.91
CA HIS A 70 11.40 2.96 10.11
C HIS A 70 11.07 1.47 10.14
N LEU A 71 10.61 0.88 9.04
CA LEU A 71 10.35 -0.55 8.95
C LEU A 71 11.57 -1.29 8.38
N HIS A 72 11.83 -2.46 8.96
CA HIS A 72 12.79 -3.40 8.37
C HIS A 72 12.31 -3.84 6.97
N PRO A 73 13.19 -4.04 5.96
CA PRO A 73 12.80 -4.40 4.58
C PRO A 73 11.82 -5.57 4.48
N ALA A 74 11.96 -6.59 5.34
CA ALA A 74 11.02 -7.70 5.39
C ALA A 74 9.59 -7.28 5.79
N MET A 75 9.45 -6.24 6.62
CA MET A 75 8.16 -5.66 6.99
C MET A 75 7.61 -4.76 5.89
N GLN A 76 8.47 -4.00 5.20
CA GLN A 76 8.09 -3.21 4.02
C GLN A 76 7.46 -4.11 2.95
N ALA A 77 8.04 -5.28 2.68
CA ALA A 77 7.46 -6.26 1.78
C ALA A 77 6.06 -6.75 2.23
N LYS A 78 5.83 -6.91 3.55
CA LYS A 78 4.51 -7.28 4.08
C LYS A 78 3.49 -6.16 3.96
N VAL A 79 3.92 -4.90 4.05
CA VAL A 79 3.07 -3.72 3.78
C VAL A 79 2.57 -3.76 2.33
N ALA A 80 3.43 -4.07 1.36
CA ALA A 80 3.02 -4.27 -0.03
C ALA A 80 1.96 -5.37 -0.18
N ASP A 81 2.09 -6.50 0.54
CA ASP A 81 1.06 -7.53 0.56
C ASP A 81 -0.28 -7.02 1.14
N ALA A 82 -0.24 -6.13 2.14
CA ALA A 82 -1.44 -5.54 2.70
C ALA A 82 -2.13 -4.60 1.71
N PHE A 83 -1.37 -3.82 0.93
CA PHE A 83 -1.91 -2.98 -0.15
C PHE A 83 -2.68 -3.82 -1.16
N ILE A 84 -2.05 -4.89 -1.67
CA ILE A 84 -2.65 -5.79 -2.65
C ILE A 84 -3.95 -6.38 -2.10
N LYS A 85 -3.92 -6.91 -0.87
CA LYS A 85 -5.12 -7.47 -0.22
C LYS A 85 -6.25 -6.46 -0.07
N THR A 86 -5.94 -5.18 0.20
CA THR A 86 -6.97 -4.14 0.34
C THR A 86 -7.65 -3.86 -1.00
N VAL A 87 -6.87 -3.74 -2.08
CA VAL A 87 -7.42 -3.54 -3.43
C VAL A 87 -8.25 -4.75 -3.85
N ASP A 88 -7.72 -5.97 -3.68
CA ASP A 88 -8.44 -7.20 -4.04
C ASP A 88 -9.75 -7.38 -3.26
N ALA A 89 -9.74 -7.09 -1.96
CA ALA A 89 -10.94 -7.20 -1.11
C ALA A 89 -12.06 -6.23 -1.51
N THR A 90 -11.74 -5.19 -2.25
CA THR A 90 -12.72 -4.17 -2.70
C THR A 90 -12.94 -4.16 -4.21
N ARG A 91 -12.26 -5.02 -4.96
CA ARG A 91 -12.25 -5.04 -6.44
C ARG A 91 -13.65 -5.20 -7.05
N GLU A 92 -14.44 -6.11 -6.52
CA GLU A 92 -15.78 -6.42 -6.99
C GLU A 92 -16.88 -5.65 -6.26
N SER A 93 -16.49 -4.68 -5.44
CA SER A 93 -17.44 -3.84 -4.72
C SER A 93 -18.00 -2.73 -5.61
N GLU A 94 -19.15 -2.18 -5.23
CA GLU A 94 -19.69 -0.97 -5.86
C GLU A 94 -18.75 0.24 -5.70
N THR A 95 -17.81 0.14 -4.74
CA THR A 95 -16.84 1.20 -4.40
C THR A 95 -15.43 0.63 -4.35
N PRO A 96 -14.81 0.30 -5.49
CA PRO A 96 -13.45 -0.22 -5.50
C PRO A 96 -12.45 0.80 -4.95
N SER A 97 -11.44 0.31 -4.23
CA SER A 97 -10.40 1.16 -3.63
C SER A 97 -9.23 1.35 -4.58
N THR A 98 -8.80 2.60 -4.71
CA THR A 98 -7.54 2.97 -5.35
C THR A 98 -6.54 3.41 -4.27
N LEU A 99 -5.34 2.85 -4.31
CA LEU A 99 -4.24 3.27 -3.44
C LEU A 99 -3.28 4.15 -4.23
N ILE A 100 -2.97 5.33 -3.69
CA ILE A 100 -1.91 6.20 -4.18
C ILE A 100 -0.84 6.23 -3.09
N ILE A 101 0.35 5.71 -3.42
CA ILE A 101 1.41 5.48 -2.42
C ILE A 101 2.69 6.16 -2.92
N GLU A 102 3.19 7.10 -2.14
CA GLU A 102 4.55 7.60 -2.30
C GLU A 102 5.49 6.71 -1.49
N THR A 103 6.55 6.23 -2.12
CA THR A 103 7.52 5.34 -1.47
C THR A 103 8.91 5.45 -2.10
N HIS A 104 9.94 5.29 -1.28
CA HIS A 104 11.34 5.09 -1.69
C HIS A 104 11.80 3.64 -1.45
N SER A 105 10.88 2.73 -1.14
CA SER A 105 11.22 1.36 -0.78
C SER A 105 11.38 0.45 -1.99
N GLN A 106 12.61 0.03 -2.28
CA GLN A 106 12.87 -1.06 -3.20
C GLN A 106 12.18 -2.36 -2.79
N ALA A 107 12.05 -2.62 -1.49
CA ALA A 107 11.39 -3.81 -0.97
C ALA A 107 9.89 -3.86 -1.32
N ILE A 108 9.19 -2.71 -1.28
CA ILE A 108 7.78 -2.59 -1.71
C ILE A 108 7.68 -2.86 -3.21
N ILE A 109 8.47 -2.18 -4.03
CA ILE A 109 8.46 -2.33 -5.49
C ILE A 109 8.77 -3.78 -5.90
N ASN A 110 9.84 -4.37 -5.36
CA ASN A 110 10.20 -5.75 -5.65
C ASN A 110 9.13 -6.75 -5.21
N ARG A 111 8.44 -6.47 -4.08
CA ARG A 111 7.37 -7.33 -3.61
C ARG A 111 6.16 -7.30 -4.55
N ILE A 112 5.76 -6.12 -5.03
CA ILE A 112 4.69 -5.99 -6.02
C ILE A 112 5.07 -6.74 -7.31
N GLY A 113 6.27 -6.53 -7.85
CA GLY A 113 6.75 -7.26 -9.02
C GLY A 113 6.73 -8.77 -8.83
N ARG A 114 7.15 -9.26 -7.65
CA ARG A 114 7.03 -10.68 -7.32
C ARG A 114 5.58 -11.17 -7.34
N ARG A 115 4.62 -10.40 -6.82
CA ARG A 115 3.21 -10.77 -6.82
C ARG A 115 2.60 -10.78 -8.22
N ILE A 116 3.06 -9.89 -9.10
CA ILE A 116 2.69 -9.93 -10.52
C ILE A 116 3.20 -11.21 -11.16
N ARG A 117 4.47 -11.56 -10.98
CA ARG A 117 5.05 -12.81 -11.50
C ARG A 117 4.34 -14.06 -10.98
N GLU A 118 3.85 -14.03 -9.75
CA GLU A 118 3.06 -15.11 -9.13
C GLU A 118 1.60 -15.15 -9.63
N GLY A 119 1.20 -14.24 -10.53
CA GLY A 119 -0.18 -14.13 -11.04
C GLY A 119 -1.21 -13.63 -10.02
N LYS A 120 -0.76 -13.04 -8.91
CA LYS A 120 -1.64 -12.52 -7.84
C LYS A 120 -2.10 -11.09 -8.05
N VAL A 121 -1.44 -10.37 -8.95
CA VAL A 121 -1.75 -8.98 -9.31
C VAL A 121 -1.55 -8.86 -10.81
N SER A 122 -2.49 -8.21 -11.50
CA SER A 122 -2.28 -7.87 -12.90
C SER A 122 -1.28 -6.72 -13.02
N PRO A 123 -0.32 -6.75 -13.96
CA PRO A 123 0.54 -5.60 -14.21
C PRO A 123 -0.25 -4.33 -14.58
N ASP A 124 -1.45 -4.48 -15.15
CA ASP A 124 -2.32 -3.35 -15.51
C ASP A 124 -3.00 -2.70 -14.29
N ASP A 125 -3.05 -3.39 -13.15
CA ASP A 125 -3.57 -2.84 -11.89
C ASP A 125 -2.54 -1.94 -11.19
N VAL A 126 -1.30 -1.92 -11.66
CA VAL A 126 -0.21 -1.18 -11.02
C VAL A 126 0.38 -0.15 -11.96
N ASN A 127 0.32 1.11 -11.53
CA ASN A 127 0.92 2.22 -12.25
C ASN A 127 2.03 2.83 -11.40
N VAL A 128 3.24 2.94 -11.94
CA VAL A 128 4.37 3.56 -11.25
C VAL A 128 4.67 4.89 -11.92
N LEU A 129 4.65 5.95 -11.13
CA LEU A 129 5.02 7.30 -11.57
C LEU A 129 6.35 7.68 -10.93
N LEU A 130 7.35 7.91 -11.76
CA LEU A 130 8.65 8.37 -11.33
C LEU A 130 8.78 9.88 -11.54
N PHE A 131 9.06 10.59 -10.46
CA PHE A 131 9.28 12.03 -10.47
C PHE A 131 10.79 12.29 -10.50
N GLN A 132 11.27 12.96 -11.55
CA GLN A 132 12.67 13.32 -11.70
C GLN A 132 12.81 14.83 -11.91
N LYS A 133 13.66 15.47 -11.11
CA LYS A 133 13.99 16.88 -11.31
C LYS A 133 15.02 17.01 -12.43
N ASP A 134 14.72 17.82 -13.42
CA ASP A 134 15.70 18.27 -14.40
C ASP A 134 16.39 19.54 -13.87
N GLU A 135 17.65 19.39 -13.47
CA GLU A 135 18.40 20.49 -12.86
C GLU A 135 18.70 21.63 -13.84
N LYS A 136 18.78 21.33 -15.15
CA LYS A 136 19.04 22.35 -16.18
C LYS A 136 17.80 23.17 -16.46
N LEU A 137 16.65 22.53 -16.56
CA LEU A 137 15.39 23.19 -16.87
C LEU A 137 14.61 23.64 -15.63
N GLN A 138 15.06 23.25 -14.41
CA GLN A 138 14.38 23.53 -13.14
C GLN A 138 12.91 23.07 -13.12
N ILE A 139 12.59 22.00 -13.86
CA ILE A 139 11.26 21.41 -13.92
C ILE A 139 11.27 19.99 -13.37
N THR A 140 10.13 19.52 -12.91
CA THR A 140 9.94 18.11 -12.53
C THR A 140 9.31 17.36 -13.71
N MET A 141 9.99 16.35 -14.20
CA MET A 141 9.47 15.42 -15.20
C MET A 141 8.82 14.22 -14.52
N ILE A 142 7.68 13.79 -15.06
CA ILE A 142 6.98 12.61 -14.62
C ILE A 142 7.11 11.54 -15.69
N LYS A 143 7.65 10.37 -15.34
CA LYS A 143 7.73 9.21 -16.22
C LYS A 143 6.81 8.12 -15.70
N GLN A 144 5.93 7.65 -16.57
CA GLN A 144 5.13 6.46 -16.29
C GLN A 144 5.93 5.21 -16.59
N ILE A 145 6.00 4.31 -15.62
CA ILE A 145 6.73 3.05 -15.70
C ILE A 145 5.74 1.92 -15.43
N LYS A 146 5.84 0.84 -16.20
CA LYS A 146 4.95 -0.32 -16.06
C LYS A 146 5.74 -1.57 -15.71
N PHE A 147 5.09 -2.46 -14.99
CA PHE A 147 5.60 -3.81 -14.81
C PHE A 147 5.37 -4.67 -16.07
N SER A 148 6.29 -5.57 -16.34
CA SER A 148 6.08 -6.68 -17.27
C SER A 148 5.30 -7.82 -16.60
N ASN A 149 4.84 -8.81 -17.35
CA ASN A 149 4.21 -10.03 -16.81
C ASN A 149 5.15 -10.84 -15.91
N GLU A 150 6.46 -10.71 -16.13
CA GLU A 150 7.51 -11.31 -15.29
C GLU A 150 7.77 -10.52 -14.00
N GLY A 151 7.02 -9.42 -13.77
CA GLY A 151 7.13 -8.57 -12.59
C GLY A 151 8.36 -7.67 -12.58
N GLN A 152 8.93 -7.36 -13.74
CA GLN A 152 10.06 -6.46 -13.91
C GLN A 152 9.57 -5.07 -14.33
N LEU A 153 10.15 -4.01 -13.77
CA LEU A 153 9.89 -2.65 -14.23
C LEU A 153 10.55 -2.41 -15.60
N ARG A 154 9.75 -1.99 -16.57
CA ARG A 154 10.25 -1.62 -17.90
C ARG A 154 10.74 -0.18 -17.91
N ASN A 155 11.93 0.05 -18.48
CA ASN A 155 12.54 1.39 -18.57
C ASN A 155 12.79 2.06 -17.20
N TRP A 156 13.06 1.25 -16.16
CA TRP A 156 13.49 1.77 -14.88
C TRP A 156 14.86 2.44 -15.02
N PRO A 157 15.05 3.66 -14.51
CA PRO A 157 16.34 4.32 -14.60
C PRO A 157 17.39 3.58 -13.80
N TYR A 158 18.54 3.37 -14.43
CA TYR A 158 19.71 2.80 -13.77
C TYR A 158 20.13 3.69 -12.59
N GLY A 159 20.60 3.11 -11.51
CA GLY A 159 21.11 3.85 -10.35
C GLY A 159 20.04 4.48 -9.43
N PHE A 160 18.73 4.32 -9.68
CA PHE A 160 17.70 4.96 -8.85
C PHE A 160 17.70 4.45 -7.39
N PHE A 161 17.90 3.14 -7.19
CA PHE A 161 18.01 2.55 -5.84
C PHE A 161 19.46 2.25 -5.44
N ASP A 162 20.38 2.39 -6.35
CA ASP A 162 21.79 2.07 -6.19
C ASP A 162 22.57 3.20 -6.88
N PRO A 163 22.69 4.36 -6.21
CA PRO A 163 23.40 5.50 -6.77
C PRO A 163 24.85 5.09 -7.06
N GLU A 164 25.31 5.36 -8.26
CA GLU A 164 26.71 5.26 -8.60
C GLU A 164 27.49 6.29 -7.78
N ASP A 165 28.59 5.84 -7.18
CA ASP A 165 29.57 6.69 -6.49
C ASP A 165 30.23 7.71 -7.43
#